data_35be47d5c37f4d1a6f4ee77277f4520c
#
_entry.id   35be47d5c37f4d1a6f4ee77277f4520c
#
_cell.length_a   1.000
_cell.length_b   1.000
_cell.length_c   1.000
_cell.angle_alpha   90.00
_cell.angle_beta   90.00
_cell.angle_gamma   90.00
#
_symmetry.space_group_name_H-M   'P 1'
#
loop_
_entity.id
_entity.type
_entity.pdbx_description
1 polymer ?
#
loop_
_entity_poly.entity_id
_entity_poly.type
_entity_poly.pdbx_seq_one_letter_code
_entity_poly.pdbx_strand_id
1 'polypeptide(L)'
;IQVESTTSKGTGSGVVLRSDGYILTNNHVVAEEATSGTITVSFNGVGEVDTRADVVGLDPETDLAVIKVRGKHVLTPASLGSSGGLVVGDPVVAIGSPLGLAGTVTSGIISALNRTVRVPSETATADPTPLFNAIQTDAAINPGNSGGALVDAAGRVIGINSAIASLGATVDTQSGSIGVGFAIPIDEARSIAEQLIRTGKATHPALGVSAVTVGADGVGARGAQLKEVQPGSAAAKAGLRPGDIITKVGSKPVDSVEGLIVELRRYAVGDSVTVTYLRAKATRTARLVLQDKASA
;
A
#
# COMPACT_ATOMS: atom_id res chain seq x y z
N ILE A 1 0.54 -17.94 -4.87
CA ILE A 1 0.13 -17.41 -6.20
C ILE A 1 1.29 -17.63 -7.14
N GLN A 2 1.06 -18.28 -8.26
CA GLN A 2 1.99 -18.40 -9.37
C GLN A 2 1.42 -17.62 -10.55
N VAL A 3 2.28 -16.89 -11.24
CA VAL A 3 1.90 -16.11 -12.41
C VAL A 3 2.80 -16.49 -13.58
N GLU A 4 2.22 -16.65 -14.75
CA GLU A 4 2.93 -17.01 -15.96
C GLU A 4 2.38 -16.23 -17.15
N SER A 5 3.27 -15.50 -17.83
CA SER A 5 3.01 -14.85 -19.12
C SER A 5 3.91 -15.46 -20.20
N THR A 6 3.80 -14.96 -21.42
CA THR A 6 4.70 -15.38 -22.52
C THR A 6 6.14 -14.95 -22.30
N THR A 7 6.41 -13.99 -21.43
CA THR A 7 7.71 -13.35 -21.23
C THR A 7 8.24 -13.44 -19.79
N SER A 8 7.38 -13.71 -18.82
CA SER A 8 7.74 -13.72 -17.39
C SER A 8 7.09 -14.85 -16.62
N LYS A 9 7.74 -15.27 -15.54
CA LYS A 9 7.21 -16.16 -14.50
C LYS A 9 7.51 -15.52 -13.16
N GLY A 10 6.49 -15.38 -12.34
CA GLY A 10 6.60 -14.82 -11.00
C GLY A 10 5.89 -15.67 -9.96
N THR A 11 6.24 -15.45 -8.71
CA THR A 11 5.57 -16.07 -7.57
C THR A 11 5.31 -15.03 -6.49
N GLY A 12 4.19 -15.17 -5.82
CA GLY A 12 3.83 -14.35 -4.68
C GLY A 12 2.88 -15.09 -3.76
N SER A 13 2.42 -14.41 -2.76
CA SER A 13 1.48 -14.92 -1.76
C SER A 13 0.15 -14.20 -1.84
N GLY A 14 -0.84 -14.68 -1.09
CA GLY A 14 -2.14 -14.01 -0.99
C GLY A 14 -2.85 -14.36 0.30
N VAL A 15 -3.79 -13.51 0.68
CA VAL A 15 -4.64 -13.66 1.87
C VAL A 15 -6.08 -13.88 1.43
N VAL A 16 -6.66 -15.01 1.80
CA VAL A 16 -8.07 -15.31 1.52
C VAL A 16 -8.95 -14.34 2.32
N LEU A 17 -9.73 -13.51 1.63
CA LEU A 17 -10.63 -12.54 2.26
C LEU A 17 -12.03 -13.09 2.48
N ARG A 18 -12.50 -13.98 1.59
CA ARG A 18 -13.88 -14.46 1.58
C ARG A 18 -13.93 -15.93 1.20
N SER A 19 -14.88 -16.65 1.77
CA SER A 19 -15.08 -18.08 1.51
C SER A 19 -15.43 -18.42 0.07
N ASP A 20 -15.91 -17.44 -0.70
CA ASP A 20 -16.26 -17.58 -2.12
C ASP A 20 -15.08 -17.31 -3.07
N GLY A 21 -13.85 -17.21 -2.55
CA GLY A 21 -12.62 -17.22 -3.36
C GLY A 21 -11.97 -15.88 -3.65
N TYR A 22 -12.38 -14.79 -3.00
CA TYR A 22 -11.63 -13.53 -3.09
C TYR A 22 -10.35 -13.57 -2.29
N ILE A 23 -9.24 -13.20 -2.91
CA ILE A 23 -7.89 -13.21 -2.36
C ILE A 23 -7.28 -11.82 -2.56
N LEU A 24 -6.71 -11.27 -1.49
CA LEU A 24 -5.93 -10.04 -1.51
C LEU A 24 -4.46 -10.40 -1.72
N THR A 25 -3.78 -9.64 -2.58
CA THR A 25 -2.34 -9.77 -2.86
C THR A 25 -1.74 -8.40 -3.21
N ASN A 26 -0.46 -8.33 -3.53
CA ASN A 26 0.14 -7.12 -4.09
C ASN A 26 -0.18 -6.98 -5.58
N ASN A 27 -0.26 -5.72 -6.02
CA ASN A 27 -0.46 -5.40 -7.43
C ASN A 27 0.69 -5.91 -8.30
N HIS A 28 1.94 -5.66 -7.90
CA HIS A 28 3.11 -6.12 -8.66
C HIS A 28 3.18 -7.64 -8.84
N VAL A 29 2.52 -8.43 -7.99
CA VAL A 29 2.47 -9.90 -8.13
C VAL A 29 1.62 -10.33 -9.32
N VAL A 30 0.61 -9.55 -9.73
CA VAL A 30 -0.39 -9.98 -10.71
C VAL A 30 -0.61 -8.99 -11.87
N ALA A 31 -0.01 -7.80 -11.83
CA ALA A 31 -0.34 -6.72 -12.76
C ALA A 31 0.05 -7.02 -14.22
N GLU A 32 1.21 -7.66 -14.44
CA GLU A 32 1.69 -7.99 -15.78
C GLU A 32 0.79 -9.01 -16.46
N GLU A 33 0.27 -9.96 -15.71
CA GLU A 33 -0.58 -11.06 -16.21
C GLU A 33 -2.06 -10.69 -16.31
N ALA A 34 -2.44 -9.53 -15.78
CA ALA A 34 -3.82 -9.05 -15.83
C ALA A 34 -4.37 -8.90 -17.26
N THR A 35 -3.48 -8.67 -18.24
CA THR A 35 -3.86 -8.46 -19.65
C THR A 35 -3.68 -9.68 -20.53
N SER A 36 -2.71 -10.55 -20.29
CA SER A 36 -2.37 -11.65 -21.22
C SER A 36 -1.78 -12.90 -20.57
N GLY A 37 -1.69 -12.93 -19.24
CA GLY A 37 -1.10 -14.05 -18.50
C GLY A 37 -2.10 -15.01 -17.89
N THR A 38 -1.58 -16.00 -17.19
CA THR A 38 -2.34 -16.95 -16.37
C THR A 38 -1.95 -16.77 -14.91
N ILE A 39 -2.95 -16.59 -14.06
CA ILE A 39 -2.78 -16.56 -12.60
C ILE A 39 -3.29 -17.89 -12.06
N THR A 40 -2.43 -18.57 -11.32
CA THR A 40 -2.73 -19.84 -10.67
C THR A 40 -2.51 -19.70 -9.16
N VAL A 41 -3.44 -20.22 -8.39
CA VAL A 41 -3.40 -20.23 -6.93
C VAL A 41 -3.29 -21.65 -6.44
N SER A 42 -2.27 -21.92 -5.63
CA SER A 42 -2.09 -23.17 -4.88
C SER A 42 -2.43 -22.92 -3.42
N PHE A 43 -3.30 -23.73 -2.86
CA PHE A 43 -3.63 -23.65 -1.44
C PHE A 43 -2.74 -24.60 -0.63
N ASN A 44 -2.47 -24.25 0.64
CA ASN A 44 -1.75 -25.13 1.56
C ASN A 44 -2.70 -26.23 2.08
N GLY A 45 -2.70 -27.38 1.42
CA GLY A 45 -3.49 -28.55 1.83
C GLY A 45 -3.04 -29.81 1.09
N VAL A 46 -3.30 -30.97 1.69
CA VAL A 46 -2.98 -32.26 1.04
C VAL A 46 -4.01 -32.55 -0.04
N GLY A 47 -3.55 -32.63 -1.31
CA GLY A 47 -4.40 -32.96 -2.46
C GLY A 47 -5.08 -31.78 -3.14
N GLU A 48 -4.69 -30.55 -2.83
CA GLU A 48 -5.20 -29.37 -3.51
C GLU A 48 -4.63 -29.21 -4.91
N VAL A 49 -5.51 -28.96 -5.87
CA VAL A 49 -5.17 -28.75 -7.26
C VAL A 49 -4.98 -27.25 -7.49
N ASP A 50 -3.93 -26.90 -8.22
CA ASP A 50 -3.70 -25.56 -8.71
C ASP A 50 -4.95 -25.00 -9.40
N THR A 51 -5.43 -23.87 -8.95
CA THR A 51 -6.69 -23.29 -9.40
C THR A 51 -6.44 -21.97 -10.12
N ARG A 52 -7.02 -21.79 -11.29
CA ARG A 52 -6.96 -20.51 -12.02
C ARG A 52 -7.71 -19.43 -11.28
N ALA A 53 -7.19 -18.21 -11.37
CA ALA A 53 -7.84 -17.02 -10.82
C ALA A 53 -7.92 -15.91 -11.87
N ASP A 54 -8.91 -15.03 -11.68
CA ASP A 54 -9.11 -13.82 -12.48
C ASP A 54 -8.82 -12.59 -11.62
N VAL A 55 -8.28 -11.55 -12.24
CA VAL A 55 -8.12 -10.25 -11.59
C VAL A 55 -9.49 -9.60 -11.44
N VAL A 56 -9.84 -9.20 -10.22
CA VAL A 56 -11.06 -8.45 -9.89
C VAL A 56 -10.80 -6.95 -9.99
N GLY A 57 -9.64 -6.51 -9.51
CA GLY A 57 -9.23 -5.12 -9.59
C GLY A 57 -7.79 -4.93 -9.12
N LEU A 58 -7.18 -3.88 -9.64
CA LEU A 58 -5.79 -3.48 -9.39
C LEU A 58 -5.76 -2.08 -8.79
N ASP A 59 -4.87 -1.86 -7.85
CA ASP A 59 -4.52 -0.54 -7.32
C ASP A 59 -3.00 -0.35 -7.30
N PRO A 60 -2.42 0.14 -8.40
CA PRO A 60 -0.99 0.40 -8.47
C PRO A 60 -0.48 1.43 -7.46
N GLU A 61 -1.34 2.35 -6.99
CA GLU A 61 -0.94 3.42 -6.07
C GLU A 61 -0.62 2.91 -4.67
N THR A 62 -1.30 1.87 -4.20
CA THR A 62 -1.05 1.24 -2.90
C THR A 62 -0.36 -0.11 -3.01
N ASP A 63 -0.05 -0.55 -4.24
CA ASP A 63 0.48 -1.89 -4.52
C ASP A 63 -0.43 -3.01 -4.02
N LEU A 64 -1.74 -2.88 -4.19
CA LEU A 64 -2.73 -3.89 -3.81
C LEU A 64 -3.52 -4.39 -5.01
N ALA A 65 -3.92 -5.65 -4.96
CA ALA A 65 -4.80 -6.26 -5.93
C ALA A 65 -5.75 -7.27 -5.28
N VAL A 66 -6.90 -7.44 -5.91
CA VAL A 66 -7.82 -8.53 -5.57
C VAL A 66 -7.97 -9.44 -6.77
N ILE A 67 -7.79 -10.74 -6.52
CA ILE A 67 -8.06 -11.81 -7.49
C ILE A 67 -9.18 -12.70 -6.97
N LYS A 68 -9.82 -13.44 -7.87
CA LYS A 68 -10.86 -14.42 -7.53
C LYS A 68 -10.57 -15.76 -8.17
N VAL A 69 -10.47 -16.82 -7.39
CA VAL A 69 -10.31 -18.17 -7.90
C VAL A 69 -11.56 -18.63 -8.64
N ARG A 70 -11.36 -19.36 -9.76
CA ARG A 70 -12.43 -19.92 -10.57
C ARG A 70 -12.98 -21.18 -9.92
N GLY A 71 -14.26 -21.43 -10.17
CA GLY A 71 -14.94 -22.62 -9.66
C GLY A 71 -15.58 -22.41 -8.29
N LYS A 72 -16.07 -23.53 -7.71
CA LYS A 72 -16.70 -23.52 -6.39
C LYS A 72 -15.67 -23.99 -5.37
N HIS A 73 -15.29 -23.09 -4.49
CA HIS A 73 -14.39 -23.36 -3.36
C HIS A 73 -15.08 -22.95 -2.07
N VAL A 74 -14.85 -23.73 -1.01
CA VAL A 74 -15.21 -23.35 0.36
C VAL A 74 -13.91 -23.10 1.10
N LEU A 75 -13.43 -21.84 1.01
CA LEU A 75 -12.19 -21.43 1.65
C LEU A 75 -12.47 -20.88 3.05
N THR A 76 -11.48 -20.99 3.92
CA THR A 76 -11.51 -20.35 5.24
C THR A 76 -10.88 -18.96 5.12
N PRO A 77 -11.65 -17.86 5.31
CA PRO A 77 -11.10 -16.52 5.29
C PRO A 77 -10.13 -16.30 6.44
N ALA A 78 -9.08 -15.52 6.20
CA ALA A 78 -8.19 -15.08 7.25
C ALA A 78 -8.91 -14.15 8.24
N SER A 79 -8.57 -14.26 9.51
CA SER A 79 -9.03 -13.33 10.54
C SER A 79 -8.26 -12.00 10.38
N LEU A 80 -8.97 -10.93 10.02
CA LEU A 80 -8.35 -9.61 9.91
C LEU A 80 -8.36 -8.90 11.27
N GLY A 81 -7.20 -8.41 11.68
CA GLY A 81 -7.01 -7.57 12.85
C GLY A 81 -7.26 -6.08 12.55
N SER A 82 -6.56 -5.22 13.25
CA SER A 82 -6.49 -3.78 13.01
C SER A 82 -5.04 -3.31 13.10
N SER A 83 -4.67 -2.40 12.23
CA SER A 83 -3.35 -1.74 12.25
C SER A 83 -3.32 -0.45 13.08
N GLY A 84 -4.48 0.03 13.54
CA GLY A 84 -4.59 1.32 14.24
C GLY A 84 -4.06 1.33 15.68
N GLY A 85 -3.95 0.16 16.32
CA GLY A 85 -3.51 0.05 17.72
C GLY A 85 -2.12 -0.57 17.91
N LEU A 86 -1.38 -0.76 16.81
CA LEU A 86 -0.05 -1.39 16.86
C LEU A 86 0.98 -0.48 17.52
N VAL A 87 1.92 -1.09 18.24
CA VAL A 87 3.06 -0.39 18.87
C VAL A 87 4.39 -1.05 18.48
N VAL A 88 5.45 -0.25 18.47
CA VAL A 88 6.82 -0.76 18.25
C VAL A 88 7.18 -1.73 19.35
N GLY A 89 7.70 -2.91 18.97
CA GLY A 89 8.01 -4.01 19.87
C GLY A 89 6.93 -5.12 19.90
N ASP A 90 5.74 -4.90 19.31
CA ASP A 90 4.73 -5.96 19.21
C ASP A 90 5.29 -7.15 18.42
N PRO A 91 5.12 -8.41 18.91
CA PRO A 91 5.55 -9.60 18.19
C PRO A 91 4.68 -9.83 16.96
N VAL A 92 5.33 -10.16 15.85
CA VAL A 92 4.68 -10.43 14.56
C VAL A 92 5.24 -11.67 13.89
N VAL A 93 4.44 -12.26 13.03
CA VAL A 93 4.83 -13.38 12.17
C VAL A 93 4.48 -13.02 10.73
N ALA A 94 5.47 -13.12 9.83
CA ALA A 94 5.26 -12.99 8.40
C ALA A 94 5.08 -14.38 7.77
N ILE A 95 4.04 -14.51 6.96
CA ILE A 95 3.65 -15.75 6.28
C ILE A 95 3.68 -15.52 4.78
N GLY A 96 4.25 -16.47 4.04
CA GLY A 96 4.31 -16.40 2.59
C GLY A 96 4.81 -17.69 1.96
N SER A 97 5.11 -17.63 0.66
CA SER A 97 5.57 -18.77 -0.14
C SER A 97 6.79 -18.36 -1.01
N PRO A 98 7.92 -18.00 -0.39
CA PRO A 98 9.10 -17.61 -1.16
C PRO A 98 9.59 -18.79 -2.01
N LEU A 99 9.97 -18.50 -3.26
CA LEU A 99 10.51 -19.49 -4.21
C LEU A 99 9.57 -20.68 -4.47
N GLY A 100 8.26 -20.54 -4.24
CA GLY A 100 7.30 -21.65 -4.36
C GLY A 100 7.35 -22.64 -3.20
N LEU A 101 8.13 -22.37 -2.15
CA LEU A 101 8.15 -23.15 -0.91
C LEU A 101 6.93 -22.75 -0.07
N ALA A 102 5.87 -23.53 -0.20
CA ALA A 102 4.62 -23.28 0.50
C ALA A 102 4.81 -23.26 2.03
N GLY A 103 4.19 -22.28 2.70
CA GLY A 103 4.13 -22.22 4.16
C GLY A 103 5.39 -21.71 4.85
N THR A 104 6.19 -20.86 4.20
CA THR A 104 7.31 -20.21 4.89
C THR A 104 6.78 -19.22 5.93
N VAL A 105 7.30 -19.35 7.13
CA VAL A 105 6.96 -18.53 8.29
C VAL A 105 8.24 -17.95 8.89
N THR A 106 8.24 -16.62 9.08
CA THR A 106 9.31 -15.92 9.78
C THR A 106 8.74 -15.09 10.91
N SER A 107 9.49 -14.90 11.99
CA SER A 107 9.06 -14.14 13.16
C SER A 107 9.95 -12.93 13.42
N GLY A 108 9.39 -11.91 14.02
CA GLY A 108 10.06 -10.69 14.40
C GLY A 108 9.15 -9.80 15.24
N ILE A 109 9.44 -8.51 15.23
CA ILE A 109 8.66 -7.47 15.91
C ILE A 109 8.29 -6.36 14.94
N ILE A 110 7.37 -5.50 15.34
CA ILE A 110 7.19 -4.19 14.71
C ILE A 110 8.39 -3.32 15.07
N SER A 111 9.22 -3.02 14.08
CA SER A 111 10.43 -2.19 14.25
C SER A 111 10.14 -0.70 14.17
N ALA A 112 9.16 -0.30 13.34
CA ALA A 112 8.67 1.06 13.24
C ALA A 112 7.26 1.09 12.62
N LEU A 113 6.57 2.20 12.83
CA LEU A 113 5.26 2.49 12.25
C LEU A 113 5.30 3.81 11.47
N ASN A 114 4.33 3.98 10.60
CA ASN A 114 4.16 5.20 9.81
C ASN A 114 5.40 5.55 8.96
N ARG A 115 6.05 4.51 8.40
CA ARG A 115 7.14 4.71 7.44
C ARG A 115 6.57 4.97 6.06
N THR A 116 6.84 6.13 5.51
CA THR A 116 6.53 6.42 4.11
C THR A 116 7.50 5.64 3.23
N VAL A 117 6.99 4.64 2.52
CA VAL A 117 7.78 3.78 1.64
C VAL A 117 7.31 3.99 0.21
N ARG A 118 8.27 4.28 -0.66
CA ARG A 118 8.11 4.32 -2.09
C ARG A 118 8.67 3.03 -2.68
N VAL A 119 7.87 2.33 -3.45
CA VAL A 119 8.31 1.12 -4.15
C VAL A 119 8.86 1.52 -5.51
N PRO A 120 10.14 1.23 -5.84
CA PRO A 120 10.66 1.49 -7.17
C PRO A 120 9.83 0.78 -8.25
N SER A 121 9.43 1.48 -9.30
CA SER A 121 8.83 0.84 -10.48
C SER A 121 9.94 0.24 -11.33
N GLU A 122 9.80 -1.00 -11.76
CA GLU A 122 10.76 -1.65 -12.65
C GLU A 122 10.78 -1.03 -14.07
N THR A 123 9.70 -0.31 -14.41
CA THR A 123 9.64 0.45 -15.67
C THR A 123 9.78 1.92 -15.38
N ALA A 124 10.82 2.55 -15.92
CA ALA A 124 11.13 3.98 -15.77
C ALA A 124 10.01 4.93 -16.25
N THR A 125 8.93 4.39 -16.83
CA THR A 125 7.79 5.11 -17.41
C THR A 125 6.47 4.88 -16.63
N ALA A 126 6.47 4.05 -15.58
CA ALA A 126 5.26 3.80 -14.80
C ALA A 126 5.06 4.88 -13.74
N ASP A 127 4.14 5.78 -13.97
CA ASP A 127 3.50 6.63 -12.97
C ASP A 127 2.11 6.03 -12.70
N PRO A 128 1.72 5.79 -11.45
CA PRO A 128 2.34 6.23 -10.20
C PRO A 128 3.26 5.16 -9.55
N THR A 129 4.38 5.61 -8.98
CA THR A 129 5.19 4.79 -8.09
C THR A 129 4.38 4.47 -6.83
N PRO A 130 4.20 3.19 -6.44
CA PRO A 130 3.46 2.84 -5.24
C PRO A 130 4.03 3.54 -4.01
N LEU A 131 3.14 4.08 -3.20
CA LEU A 131 3.47 4.80 -1.97
C LEU A 131 2.49 4.38 -0.89
N PHE A 132 2.97 3.93 0.25
CA PHE A 132 2.11 3.57 1.37
C PHE A 132 2.74 3.87 2.74
N ASN A 133 1.89 3.92 3.74
CA ASN A 133 2.29 4.10 5.13
C ASN A 133 2.63 2.74 5.73
N ALA A 134 3.92 2.36 5.70
CA ALA A 134 4.34 1.02 6.02
C ALA A 134 4.44 0.74 7.53
N ILE A 135 4.11 -0.51 7.89
CA ILE A 135 4.59 -1.20 9.08
C ILE A 135 5.98 -1.73 8.74
N GLN A 136 7.00 -1.35 9.50
CA GLN A 136 8.35 -1.91 9.38
C GLN A 136 8.51 -3.05 10.38
N THR A 137 9.10 -4.17 9.94
CA THR A 137 9.40 -5.34 10.77
C THR A 137 10.80 -5.87 10.48
N ASP A 138 11.40 -6.54 11.45
CA ASP A 138 12.64 -7.32 11.29
C ASP A 138 12.38 -8.78 10.96
N ALA A 139 11.11 -9.24 10.98
CA ALA A 139 10.74 -10.51 10.38
C ALA A 139 11.23 -10.56 8.92
N ALA A 140 11.88 -11.65 8.52
CA ALA A 140 12.47 -11.75 7.20
C ALA A 140 11.40 -11.76 6.10
N ILE A 141 11.33 -10.69 5.33
CA ILE A 141 10.49 -10.55 4.14
C ILE A 141 11.40 -10.70 2.91
N ASN A 142 11.14 -11.71 2.09
CA ASN A 142 11.88 -12.04 0.89
C ASN A 142 10.96 -12.13 -0.33
N PRO A 143 11.47 -12.08 -1.57
CA PRO A 143 10.68 -12.32 -2.78
C PRO A 143 9.85 -13.62 -2.67
N GLY A 144 8.55 -13.52 -3.00
CA GLY A 144 7.55 -14.57 -2.80
C GLY A 144 6.71 -14.40 -1.53
N ASN A 145 7.17 -13.66 -0.51
CA ASN A 145 6.34 -13.27 0.63
C ASN A 145 5.37 -12.12 0.29
N SER A 146 5.63 -11.37 -0.79
CA SER A 146 4.75 -10.29 -1.27
C SER A 146 3.32 -10.79 -1.44
N GLY A 147 2.35 -10.03 -0.92
CA GLY A 147 0.93 -10.35 -0.88
C GLY A 147 0.52 -11.29 0.26
N GLY A 148 1.47 -11.88 0.97
CA GLY A 148 1.22 -12.70 2.14
C GLY A 148 0.90 -11.88 3.39
N ALA A 149 0.56 -12.58 4.48
CA ALA A 149 0.12 -11.95 5.71
C ALA A 149 1.29 -11.60 6.65
N LEU A 150 1.24 -10.40 7.25
CA LEU A 150 1.86 -10.12 8.52
C LEU A 150 0.76 -10.28 9.61
N VAL A 151 0.99 -11.16 10.59
CA VAL A 151 -0.01 -11.44 11.62
C VAL A 151 0.52 -11.08 13.01
N ASP A 152 -0.41 -10.76 13.91
CA ASP A 152 -0.14 -10.56 15.33
C ASP A 152 -0.03 -11.91 16.10
N ALA A 153 0.27 -11.83 17.39
CA ALA A 153 0.38 -13.00 18.26
C ALA A 153 -0.93 -13.83 18.40
N ALA A 154 -2.07 -13.27 18.01
CA ALA A 154 -3.37 -13.96 17.98
C ALA A 154 -3.68 -14.56 16.60
N GLY A 155 -2.75 -14.49 15.63
CA GLY A 155 -2.94 -14.99 14.28
C GLY A 155 -3.84 -14.11 13.39
N ARG A 156 -4.10 -12.86 13.79
CA ARG A 156 -4.90 -11.92 13.01
C ARG A 156 -4.01 -11.14 12.06
N VAL A 157 -4.44 -10.99 10.81
CA VAL A 157 -3.71 -10.22 9.81
C VAL A 157 -3.72 -8.74 10.18
N ILE A 158 -2.54 -8.15 10.35
CA ILE A 158 -2.33 -6.73 10.66
C ILE A 158 -1.67 -5.97 9.52
N GLY A 159 -1.16 -6.68 8.51
CA GLY A 159 -0.56 -6.08 7.32
C GLY A 159 -0.41 -7.08 6.17
N ILE A 160 -0.16 -6.56 4.98
CA ILE A 160 0.16 -7.31 3.77
C ILE A 160 1.65 -7.10 3.45
N ASN A 161 2.42 -8.19 3.44
CA ASN A 161 3.87 -8.15 3.20
C ASN A 161 4.18 -7.59 1.80
N SER A 162 5.21 -6.76 1.68
CA SER A 162 5.73 -6.26 0.41
C SER A 162 7.26 -6.38 0.38
N ALA A 163 7.78 -7.31 -0.40
CA ALA A 163 9.22 -7.61 -0.49
C ALA A 163 9.99 -6.60 -1.36
N ILE A 164 9.30 -5.89 -2.27
CA ILE A 164 9.92 -4.89 -3.16
C ILE A 164 10.29 -3.60 -2.41
N ALA A 165 9.70 -3.37 -1.25
CA ALA A 165 9.93 -2.20 -0.43
C ALA A 165 11.30 -2.19 0.29
N SER A 166 12.23 -3.05 -0.07
CA SER A 166 13.58 -3.08 0.51
C SER A 166 14.36 -1.81 0.13
N LEU A 167 14.90 -1.11 1.13
CA LEU A 167 15.65 0.14 0.94
C LEU A 167 16.89 -0.10 0.05
N GLY A 168 16.87 0.45 -1.17
CA GLY A 168 18.08 0.60 -2.00
C GLY A 168 18.51 -0.62 -2.81
N ALA A 169 17.66 -1.61 -3.03
CA ALA A 169 17.96 -2.67 -3.98
C ALA A 169 17.99 -2.10 -5.40
N THR A 170 19.16 -1.96 -5.96
CA THR A 170 19.33 -1.87 -7.42
C THR A 170 19.03 -3.26 -8.00
N VAL A 171 18.43 -3.30 -9.18
CA VAL A 171 17.91 -4.49 -9.88
C VAL A 171 18.90 -5.67 -9.99
N ASP A 172 20.19 -5.46 -9.72
CA ASP A 172 21.26 -6.45 -9.86
C ASP A 172 21.66 -7.22 -8.59
N THR A 173 21.04 -6.94 -7.44
CA THR A 173 21.35 -7.67 -6.21
C THR A 173 20.07 -8.26 -5.60
N GLN A 174 19.78 -9.52 -5.90
CA GLN A 174 18.90 -10.36 -5.07
C GLN A 174 19.55 -10.56 -3.71
N SER A 175 19.55 -9.54 -2.88
CA SER A 175 19.94 -9.67 -1.48
C SER A 175 18.72 -10.13 -0.69
N GLY A 176 18.85 -11.21 0.06
CA GLY A 176 17.85 -11.62 1.05
C GLY A 176 17.59 -10.51 2.08
N SER A 177 16.58 -10.71 2.92
CA SER A 177 16.22 -9.76 3.98
C SER A 177 17.43 -9.40 4.85
N ILE A 178 17.68 -8.11 4.98
CA ILE A 178 18.73 -7.54 5.87
C ILE A 178 18.17 -7.15 7.24
N GLY A 179 17.00 -7.69 7.65
CA GLY A 179 16.30 -7.30 8.88
C GLY A 179 15.45 -6.04 8.75
N VAL A 180 15.13 -5.63 7.52
CA VAL A 180 14.22 -4.52 7.22
C VAL A 180 13.18 -5.01 6.22
N GLY A 181 12.01 -5.32 6.72
CA GLY A 181 10.84 -5.71 5.94
C GLY A 181 9.72 -4.68 6.09
N PHE A 182 8.80 -4.64 5.12
CA PHE A 182 7.68 -3.72 5.12
C PHE A 182 6.36 -4.45 4.86
N ALA A 183 5.29 -3.94 5.46
CA ALA A 183 3.94 -4.42 5.19
C ALA A 183 2.96 -3.23 5.07
N ILE A 184 2.00 -3.35 4.17
CA ILE A 184 0.89 -2.41 3.99
C ILE A 184 -0.09 -2.64 5.14
N PRO A 185 -0.49 -1.60 5.91
CA PRO A 185 -1.40 -1.75 7.04
C PRO A 185 -2.74 -2.36 6.64
N ILE A 186 -3.26 -3.28 7.45
CA ILE A 186 -4.47 -4.03 7.10
C ILE A 186 -5.73 -3.15 7.02
N ASP A 187 -5.82 -2.07 7.80
CA ASP A 187 -6.99 -1.19 7.75
C ASP A 187 -7.07 -0.46 6.39
N GLU A 188 -5.93 -0.04 5.83
CA GLU A 188 -5.83 0.50 4.46
C GLU A 188 -6.13 -0.59 3.43
N ALA A 189 -5.46 -1.74 3.54
CA ALA A 189 -5.61 -2.85 2.61
C ALA A 189 -7.06 -3.38 2.54
N ARG A 190 -7.77 -3.44 3.67
CA ARG A 190 -9.19 -3.80 3.73
C ARG A 190 -10.06 -2.80 2.98
N SER A 191 -9.87 -1.50 3.21
CA SER A 191 -10.65 -0.45 2.55
C SER A 191 -10.50 -0.49 1.03
N ILE A 192 -9.27 -0.65 0.55
CA ILE A 192 -8.96 -0.80 -0.88
C ILE A 192 -9.57 -2.09 -1.44
N ALA A 193 -9.36 -3.23 -0.77
CA ALA A 193 -9.91 -4.51 -1.21
C ALA A 193 -11.44 -4.50 -1.36
N GLU A 194 -12.16 -3.88 -0.42
CA GLU A 194 -13.62 -3.72 -0.49
C GLU A 194 -14.05 -2.89 -1.70
N GLN A 195 -13.30 -1.84 -2.04
CA GLN A 195 -13.56 -1.03 -3.24
C GLN A 195 -13.30 -1.84 -4.51
N LEU A 196 -12.16 -2.54 -4.60
CA LEU A 196 -11.82 -3.38 -5.74
C LEU A 196 -12.85 -4.50 -5.96
N ILE A 197 -13.33 -5.15 -4.89
CA ILE A 197 -14.39 -6.17 -4.99
C ILE A 197 -15.71 -5.58 -5.50
N ARG A 198 -16.06 -4.38 -5.07
CA ARG A 198 -17.35 -3.74 -5.40
C ARG A 198 -17.37 -3.13 -6.79
N THR A 199 -16.29 -2.47 -7.21
CA THR A 199 -16.27 -1.61 -8.41
C THR A 199 -15.14 -1.93 -9.39
N GLY A 200 -14.21 -2.82 -9.03
CA GLY A 200 -12.99 -3.09 -9.80
C GLY A 200 -11.94 -1.97 -9.71
N LYS A 201 -12.20 -0.88 -8.99
CA LYS A 201 -11.33 0.29 -8.90
C LYS A 201 -11.28 0.83 -7.47
N ALA A 202 -10.12 1.35 -7.07
CA ALA A 202 -9.95 2.12 -5.86
C ALA A 202 -10.00 3.63 -6.13
N THR A 203 -10.40 4.40 -5.13
CA THR A 203 -10.38 5.87 -5.17
C THR A 203 -9.39 6.39 -4.14
N HIS A 204 -8.67 7.45 -4.50
CA HIS A 204 -7.65 8.04 -3.65
C HIS A 204 -7.97 9.50 -3.32
N PRO A 205 -8.04 9.85 -2.03
CA PRO A 205 -8.34 11.22 -1.63
C PRO A 205 -7.21 12.18 -2.00
N ALA A 206 -7.56 13.30 -2.60
CA ALA A 206 -6.62 14.30 -3.08
C ALA A 206 -7.09 15.73 -2.79
N LEU A 207 -6.12 16.65 -2.82
CA LEU A 207 -6.35 18.09 -2.69
C LEU A 207 -6.50 18.80 -4.04
N GLY A 208 -6.03 18.18 -5.14
CA GLY A 208 -5.91 18.78 -6.47
C GLY A 208 -4.80 19.84 -6.53
N VAL A 209 -3.60 19.42 -6.15
CA VAL A 209 -2.41 20.28 -6.13
C VAL A 209 -1.20 19.54 -6.69
N SER A 210 -0.23 20.28 -7.26
CA SER A 210 1.13 19.81 -7.37
C SER A 210 2.00 20.44 -6.29
N ALA A 211 2.94 19.67 -5.74
CA ALA A 211 3.74 20.11 -4.60
C ALA A 211 5.18 19.58 -4.68
N VAL A 212 6.08 20.22 -3.96
CA VAL A 212 7.47 19.78 -3.76
C VAL A 212 7.80 19.75 -2.28
N THR A 213 8.67 18.83 -1.88
CA THR A 213 9.19 18.78 -0.50
C THR A 213 10.16 19.94 -0.28
N VAL A 214 9.99 20.68 0.85
CA VAL A 214 10.86 21.75 1.26
C VAL A 214 11.36 21.55 2.68
N GLY A 215 12.49 22.18 3.02
CA GLY A 215 13.10 22.12 4.35
C GLY A 215 13.73 20.76 4.71
N ALA A 216 13.98 19.90 3.74
CA ALA A 216 14.65 18.62 3.96
C ALA A 216 16.13 18.78 4.35
N ASP A 217 16.74 19.92 3.98
CA ASP A 217 18.10 20.33 4.31
C ASP A 217 18.23 20.98 5.70
N GLY A 218 17.12 21.07 6.46
CA GLY A 218 17.06 21.73 7.76
C GLY A 218 16.97 23.26 7.68
N VAL A 219 16.87 23.84 6.49
CA VAL A 219 16.75 25.29 6.29
C VAL A 219 15.30 25.67 6.01
N GLY A 220 14.72 26.48 6.89
CA GLY A 220 13.36 26.99 6.74
C GLY A 220 12.27 26.03 7.23
N ALA A 221 11.06 26.24 6.72
CA ALA A 221 9.91 25.41 7.09
C ALA A 221 9.94 24.08 6.33
N ARG A 222 9.76 22.98 7.05
CA ARG A 222 9.66 21.65 6.49
C ARG A 222 8.20 21.32 6.14
N GLY A 223 7.97 20.75 4.95
CA GLY A 223 6.61 20.37 4.52
C GLY A 223 6.47 20.21 3.02
N ALA A 224 5.20 20.16 2.57
CA ALA A 224 4.83 20.11 1.16
C ALA A 224 4.46 21.51 0.64
N GLN A 225 5.35 22.13 -0.14
CA GLN A 225 5.10 23.43 -0.76
C GLN A 225 4.28 23.27 -2.04
N LEU A 226 3.14 23.93 -2.10
CA LEU A 226 2.28 23.93 -3.27
C LEU A 226 2.94 24.70 -4.42
N LYS A 227 3.05 24.08 -5.58
CA LYS A 227 3.51 24.70 -6.85
C LYS A 227 2.33 25.16 -7.66
N GLU A 228 1.32 24.29 -7.76
CA GLU A 228 0.09 24.56 -8.49
C GLU A 228 -1.11 24.15 -7.66
N VAL A 229 -2.20 24.87 -7.84
CA VAL A 229 -3.52 24.56 -7.26
C VAL A 229 -4.50 24.52 -8.43
N GLN A 230 -5.07 23.37 -8.69
CA GLN A 230 -5.99 23.17 -9.80
C GLN A 230 -7.28 23.96 -9.59
N PRO A 231 -7.79 24.67 -10.60
CA PRO A 231 -9.06 25.38 -10.52
C PRO A 231 -10.22 24.43 -10.16
N GLY A 232 -11.05 24.84 -9.22
CA GLY A 232 -12.20 24.02 -8.78
C GLY A 232 -11.85 22.87 -7.85
N SER A 233 -10.58 22.63 -7.56
CA SER A 233 -10.13 21.59 -6.63
C SER A 233 -10.53 21.86 -5.18
N ALA A 234 -10.40 20.84 -4.33
CA ALA A 234 -10.60 20.96 -2.88
C ALA A 234 -9.72 22.06 -2.28
N ALA A 235 -8.44 22.10 -2.69
CA ALA A 235 -7.49 23.12 -2.27
C ALA A 235 -7.89 24.53 -2.72
N ALA A 236 -8.32 24.69 -3.98
CA ALA A 236 -8.77 25.97 -4.52
C ALA A 236 -10.01 26.50 -3.78
N LYS A 237 -11.01 25.64 -3.56
CA LYS A 237 -12.23 25.98 -2.80
C LYS A 237 -11.92 26.39 -1.35
N ALA A 238 -10.88 25.81 -0.74
CA ALA A 238 -10.43 26.16 0.60
C ALA A 238 -9.50 27.39 0.65
N GLY A 239 -9.21 28.03 -0.49
CA GLY A 239 -8.38 29.24 -0.57
C GLY A 239 -6.89 29.01 -0.43
N LEU A 240 -6.41 27.77 -0.62
CA LEU A 240 -4.99 27.45 -0.74
C LEU A 240 -4.43 28.04 -2.06
N ARG A 241 -3.14 28.38 -2.06
CA ARG A 241 -2.49 29.07 -3.17
C ARG A 241 -1.08 28.50 -3.43
N PRO A 242 -0.55 28.64 -4.63
CA PRO A 242 0.87 28.39 -4.87
C PRO A 242 1.74 29.15 -3.88
N GLY A 243 2.79 28.49 -3.38
CA GLY A 243 3.69 29.01 -2.36
C GLY A 243 3.29 28.67 -0.91
N ASP A 244 2.07 28.21 -0.64
CA ASP A 244 1.70 27.69 0.68
C ASP A 244 2.50 26.42 0.99
N ILE A 245 2.92 26.23 2.25
CA ILE A 245 3.63 25.04 2.69
C ILE A 245 2.71 24.28 3.65
N ILE A 246 2.19 23.13 3.26
CA ILE A 246 1.39 22.28 4.15
C ILE A 246 2.33 21.60 5.15
N THR A 247 2.02 21.75 6.45
CA THR A 247 2.81 21.25 7.57
C THR A 247 2.05 20.25 8.43
N LYS A 248 0.71 20.19 8.34
CA LYS A 248 -0.11 19.17 9.03
C LYS A 248 -1.37 18.84 8.21
N VAL A 249 -1.83 17.59 8.37
CA VAL A 249 -3.17 17.13 7.98
C VAL A 249 -3.83 16.59 9.25
N GLY A 250 -4.96 17.19 9.66
CA GLY A 250 -5.52 16.96 10.99
C GLY A 250 -4.51 17.31 12.07
N SER A 251 -4.22 16.35 12.96
CA SER A 251 -3.19 16.49 14.02
C SER A 251 -1.80 15.99 13.60
N LYS A 252 -1.68 15.33 12.43
CA LYS A 252 -0.46 14.68 11.99
C LYS A 252 0.48 15.64 11.26
N PRO A 253 1.79 15.65 11.59
CA PRO A 253 2.75 16.47 10.87
C PRO A 253 2.97 15.98 9.44
N VAL A 254 3.23 16.91 8.55
CA VAL A 254 3.60 16.69 7.15
C VAL A 254 4.96 17.33 6.93
N ASP A 255 5.94 16.54 6.56
CA ASP A 255 7.32 16.96 6.36
C ASP A 255 7.82 16.83 4.92
N SER A 256 6.99 16.22 4.05
CA SER A 256 7.28 15.98 2.64
C SER A 256 5.99 15.84 1.82
N VAL A 257 6.11 15.79 0.49
CA VAL A 257 4.98 15.50 -0.41
C VAL A 257 4.47 14.08 -0.18
N GLU A 258 5.38 13.13 -0.02
CA GLU A 258 5.05 11.74 0.28
C GLU A 258 4.27 11.63 1.60
N GLY A 259 4.74 12.33 2.63
CA GLY A 259 4.03 12.42 3.92
C GLY A 259 2.63 13.02 3.78
N LEU A 260 2.47 14.05 2.93
CA LEU A 260 1.15 14.61 2.64
C LEU A 260 0.21 13.56 2.02
N ILE A 261 0.68 12.85 0.99
CA ILE A 261 -0.13 11.82 0.30
C ILE A 261 -0.55 10.72 1.28
N VAL A 262 0.41 10.21 2.06
CA VAL A 262 0.16 9.15 3.04
C VAL A 262 -0.85 9.59 4.12
N GLU A 263 -0.73 10.81 4.63
CA GLU A 263 -1.68 11.30 5.64
C GLU A 263 -3.08 11.56 5.06
N LEU A 264 -3.19 11.96 3.79
CA LEU A 264 -4.49 12.09 3.12
C LEU A 264 -5.20 10.75 2.95
N ARG A 265 -4.46 9.66 2.68
CA ARG A 265 -5.03 8.30 2.51
C ARG A 265 -5.67 7.70 3.77
N ARG A 266 -5.48 8.31 4.93
CA ARG A 266 -6.20 7.96 6.17
C ARG A 266 -7.67 8.37 6.14
N TYR A 267 -8.07 9.17 5.17
CA TYR A 267 -9.42 9.67 4.99
C TYR A 267 -10.05 9.08 3.73
N ALA A 268 -11.37 9.11 3.66
CA ALA A 268 -12.09 8.75 2.45
C ALA A 268 -12.32 9.98 1.55
N VAL A 269 -12.57 9.72 0.27
CA VAL A 269 -13.11 10.74 -0.64
C VAL A 269 -14.45 11.24 -0.08
N GLY A 270 -14.61 12.56 0.02
CA GLY A 270 -15.76 13.20 0.63
C GLY A 270 -15.58 13.58 2.11
N ASP A 271 -14.54 13.07 2.78
CA ASP A 271 -14.26 13.47 4.15
C ASP A 271 -13.79 14.92 4.24
N SER A 272 -14.15 15.57 5.35
CA SER A 272 -13.72 16.92 5.67
C SER A 272 -12.48 16.88 6.56
N VAL A 273 -11.38 17.45 6.08
CA VAL A 273 -10.11 17.50 6.79
C VAL A 273 -9.64 18.94 6.99
N THR A 274 -8.94 19.19 8.11
CA THR A 274 -8.28 20.46 8.35
C THR A 274 -6.80 20.32 8.00
N VAL A 275 -6.29 21.18 7.13
CA VAL A 275 -4.86 21.30 6.86
C VAL A 275 -4.30 22.55 7.54
N THR A 276 -3.08 22.41 8.13
CA THR A 276 -2.31 23.52 8.63
C THR A 276 -1.22 23.85 7.61
N TYR A 277 -1.06 25.12 7.29
CA TYR A 277 -0.10 25.56 6.29
C TYR A 277 0.55 26.88 6.68
N LEU A 278 1.72 27.15 6.13
CA LEU A 278 2.43 28.43 6.25
C LEU A 278 2.21 29.24 4.96
N ARG A 279 1.83 30.50 5.13
CA ARG A 279 1.80 31.53 4.07
C ARG A 279 2.48 32.78 4.55
N ALA A 280 3.56 33.18 3.87
CA ALA A 280 4.36 34.34 4.28
C ALA A 280 4.83 34.26 5.76
N LYS A 281 5.28 33.09 6.21
CA LYS A 281 5.71 32.76 7.59
C LYS A 281 4.58 32.75 8.63
N ALA A 282 3.34 33.06 8.28
CA ALA A 282 2.20 32.97 9.19
C ALA A 282 1.55 31.58 9.11
N THR A 283 1.34 30.95 10.26
CA THR A 283 0.58 29.68 10.36
C THR A 283 -0.90 29.96 10.17
N ARG A 284 -1.54 29.17 9.31
CA ARG A 284 -2.96 29.24 8.99
C ARG A 284 -3.56 27.84 8.92
N THR A 285 -4.88 27.76 8.98
CA THR A 285 -5.63 26.53 8.79
C THR A 285 -6.68 26.73 7.71
N ALA A 286 -6.95 25.65 6.96
CA ALA A 286 -8.07 25.59 6.03
C ALA A 286 -8.79 24.25 6.21
N ARG A 287 -10.11 24.28 6.18
CA ARG A 287 -10.95 23.08 6.15
C ARG A 287 -11.39 22.84 4.72
N LEU A 288 -11.23 21.60 4.27
CA LEU A 288 -11.55 21.21 2.89
C LEU A 288 -12.19 19.83 2.86
N VAL A 289 -12.95 19.56 1.81
CA VAL A 289 -13.54 18.25 1.53
C VAL A 289 -12.70 17.57 0.48
N LEU A 290 -12.17 16.39 0.82
CA LEU A 290 -11.29 15.62 -0.07
C LEU A 290 -12.06 15.15 -1.32
N GLN A 291 -11.44 15.24 -2.47
CA GLN A 291 -11.97 14.77 -3.74
C GLN A 291 -11.19 13.56 -4.24
N ASP A 292 -11.76 12.81 -5.19
CA ASP A 292 -11.03 11.73 -5.83
C ASP A 292 -9.89 12.31 -6.69
N LYS A 293 -8.73 11.70 -6.61
CA LYS A 293 -7.55 12.07 -7.41
C LYS A 293 -7.86 12.05 -8.92
N ALA A 294 -8.67 11.10 -9.38
CA ALA A 294 -9.10 11.02 -10.78
C ALA A 294 -9.99 12.20 -11.22
N SER A 295 -10.55 12.96 -10.26
CA SER A 295 -11.40 14.13 -10.51
C SER A 295 -10.70 15.45 -10.16
N ALA A 296 -9.43 15.35 -9.75
CA ALA A 296 -8.65 16.48 -9.23
C ALA A 296 -7.82 17.14 -10.32
#